data_262635945f92c9d7ef0a682984c3b1e6
#
_entry.id   262635945f92c9d7ef0a682984c3b1e6
#
_cell.length_a   1.000
_cell.length_b   1.000
_cell.length_c   1.000
_cell.angle_alpha   90.00
_cell.angle_beta   90.00
_cell.angle_gamma   90.00
#
_symmetry.space_group_name_H-M   'P 1'
#
loop_
_entity.id
_entity.type
_entity.pdbx_description
1 polymer ?
#
loop_
_entity_poly.entity_id
_entity_poly.type
_entity_poly.pdbx_seq_one_letter_code
_entity_poly.pdbx_strand_id
1 'polypeptide(L)'
;DVSEDLGAKYVGSHLGILTYKDNNTKDRNSILIDRVIKNWWNIAEYASKKKIKALIWEPMSISREFGETINECKKIQKTLNKKNKINFKICLDVGHGDLNSKNKINFNPYSWLEEFARESPVIHLKQVIKNNFSHLPFTKKNNKNGIIHASKVLNILKKKEIKDTELALELSFKERDPIDKNLKKDVLDSVSYWRKYINKSL
;
A
#
# COMPACT_ATOMS: atom_id res chain seq x y z
N ASP A 1 -0.60 2.35 -22.00
CA ASP A 1 0.24 3.03 -22.99
C ASP A 1 1.37 3.79 -22.28
N VAL A 2 1.15 4.95 -21.65
CA VAL A 2 2.20 5.75 -20.99
C VAL A 2 3.09 4.90 -20.05
N SER A 3 2.51 4.00 -19.27
CA SER A 3 3.26 3.13 -18.37
C SER A 3 4.17 2.16 -19.12
N GLU A 4 3.73 1.65 -20.26
CA GLU A 4 4.52 0.78 -21.13
C GLU A 4 5.68 1.58 -21.77
N ASP A 5 5.40 2.79 -22.23
CA ASP A 5 6.40 3.68 -22.83
C ASP A 5 7.49 4.07 -21.82
N LEU A 6 7.11 4.20 -20.54
CA LEU A 6 8.04 4.43 -19.42
C LEU A 6 8.73 3.17 -18.90
N GLY A 7 8.43 1.98 -19.45
CA GLY A 7 9.01 0.71 -19.02
C GLY A 7 8.55 0.26 -17.62
N ALA A 8 7.39 0.72 -17.16
CA ALA A 8 6.82 0.34 -15.87
C ALA A 8 6.47 -1.16 -15.85
N LYS A 9 6.93 -1.87 -14.82
CA LYS A 9 6.60 -3.30 -14.63
C LYS A 9 5.25 -3.49 -13.96
N TYR A 10 4.88 -2.57 -13.10
CA TYR A 10 3.66 -2.60 -12.28
C TYR A 10 2.88 -1.31 -12.48
N VAL A 11 1.57 -1.43 -12.60
CA VAL A 11 0.66 -0.29 -12.78
C VAL A 11 -0.56 -0.52 -11.92
N GLY A 12 -1.01 0.50 -11.25
CA GLY A 12 -2.19 0.35 -10.39
C GLY A 12 -2.65 1.63 -9.72
N SER A 13 -3.60 1.46 -8.84
CA SER A 13 -4.24 2.51 -8.06
C SER A 13 -5.01 1.88 -6.89
N HIS A 14 -5.72 2.70 -6.08
CA HIS A 14 -6.83 2.20 -5.28
C HIS A 14 -7.87 1.54 -6.18
N LEU A 15 -8.63 0.58 -5.65
CA LEU A 15 -9.68 -0.08 -6.46
C LEU A 15 -10.79 0.88 -6.87
N GLY A 16 -11.09 1.86 -6.06
CA GLY A 16 -12.13 2.85 -6.25
C GLY A 16 -12.59 3.42 -4.91
N ILE A 17 -13.59 4.28 -4.97
CA ILE A 17 -14.19 4.87 -3.79
C ILE A 17 -15.71 4.90 -3.92
N LEU A 18 -16.41 4.44 -2.90
CA LEU A 18 -17.87 4.53 -2.80
C LEU A 18 -18.28 5.87 -2.17
N THR A 19 -19.45 6.39 -2.57
CA THR A 19 -20.05 7.46 -1.80
C THR A 19 -20.41 6.99 -0.40
N TYR A 20 -20.53 7.88 0.56
CA TYR A 20 -20.94 7.54 1.91
C TYR A 20 -22.31 6.85 1.93
N LYS A 21 -23.26 7.34 1.11
CA LYS A 21 -24.58 6.75 0.94
C LYS A 21 -24.51 5.31 0.41
N ASP A 22 -23.73 5.08 -0.64
CA ASP A 22 -23.62 3.77 -1.26
C ASP A 22 -22.95 2.76 -0.33
N ASN A 23 -21.93 3.19 0.41
CA ASN A 23 -21.24 2.32 1.38
C ASN A 23 -22.15 1.86 2.52
N ASN A 24 -23.08 2.72 2.96
CA ASN A 24 -24.01 2.42 4.06
C ASN A 24 -25.29 1.69 3.61
N THR A 25 -25.49 1.46 2.32
CA THR A 25 -26.64 0.73 1.78
C THR A 25 -26.20 -0.66 1.33
N LYS A 26 -26.47 -1.70 2.15
CA LYS A 26 -25.92 -3.05 2.00
C LYS A 26 -26.03 -3.64 0.59
N ASP A 27 -27.20 -3.64 0.00
CA ASP A 27 -27.42 -4.24 -1.32
C ASP A 27 -26.71 -3.44 -2.42
N ARG A 28 -26.74 -2.12 -2.32
CA ARG A 28 -26.07 -1.23 -3.26
C ARG A 28 -24.54 -1.33 -3.17
N ASN A 29 -24.00 -1.44 -1.95
CA ASN A 29 -22.58 -1.67 -1.74
C ASN A 29 -22.11 -2.94 -2.45
N SER A 30 -22.81 -4.06 -2.28
CA SER A 30 -22.47 -5.34 -2.93
C SER A 30 -22.47 -5.22 -4.46
N ILE A 31 -23.51 -4.61 -5.05
CA ILE A 31 -23.60 -4.39 -6.51
C ILE A 31 -22.45 -3.53 -7.03
N LEU A 32 -22.09 -2.49 -6.28
CA LEU A 32 -21.02 -1.59 -6.70
C LEU A 32 -19.62 -2.22 -6.56
N ILE A 33 -19.39 -3.03 -5.53
CA ILE A 33 -18.17 -3.83 -5.40
C ILE A 33 -18.01 -4.76 -6.61
N ASP A 34 -19.05 -5.50 -6.99
CA ASP A 34 -19.03 -6.37 -8.16
C ASP A 34 -18.75 -5.60 -9.46
N ARG A 35 -19.30 -4.39 -9.59
CA ARG A 35 -19.04 -3.52 -10.74
C ARG A 35 -17.57 -3.05 -10.77
N VAL A 36 -17.02 -2.66 -9.63
CA VAL A 36 -15.60 -2.28 -9.50
C VAL A 36 -14.71 -3.44 -9.92
N ILE A 37 -14.96 -4.64 -9.41
CA ILE A 37 -14.19 -5.85 -9.78
C ILE A 37 -14.27 -6.12 -11.29
N LYS A 38 -15.47 -6.05 -11.89
CA LYS A 38 -15.64 -6.24 -13.34
C LYS A 38 -14.86 -5.22 -14.16
N ASN A 39 -14.88 -3.95 -13.73
CA ASN A 39 -14.11 -2.91 -14.41
C ASN A 39 -12.60 -3.18 -14.34
N TRP A 40 -12.09 -3.63 -13.19
CA TRP A 40 -10.69 -4.02 -13.06
C TRP A 40 -10.34 -5.25 -13.91
N TRP A 41 -11.24 -6.20 -14.11
CA TRP A 41 -11.02 -7.30 -15.05
C TRP A 41 -10.93 -6.81 -16.51
N ASN A 42 -11.72 -5.82 -16.91
CA ASN A 42 -11.59 -5.20 -18.23
C ASN A 42 -10.24 -4.49 -18.41
N ILE A 43 -9.78 -3.79 -17.37
CA ILE A 43 -8.44 -3.19 -17.34
C ILE A 43 -7.36 -4.27 -17.43
N ALA A 44 -7.52 -5.39 -16.74
CA ALA A 44 -6.59 -6.51 -16.78
C ALA A 44 -6.52 -7.16 -18.18
N GLU A 45 -7.65 -7.31 -18.87
CA GLU A 45 -7.69 -7.78 -20.26
C GLU A 45 -6.91 -6.85 -21.18
N TYR A 46 -7.06 -5.53 -21.02
CA TYR A 46 -6.28 -4.56 -21.77
C TYR A 46 -4.79 -4.63 -21.42
N ALA A 47 -4.46 -4.62 -20.14
CA ALA A 47 -3.09 -4.65 -19.64
C ALA A 47 -2.33 -5.93 -20.04
N SER A 48 -3.04 -7.06 -20.19
CA SER A 48 -2.44 -8.33 -20.63
C SER A 48 -1.82 -8.29 -22.03
N LYS A 49 -2.19 -7.30 -22.85
CA LYS A 49 -1.65 -7.07 -24.19
C LYS A 49 -0.45 -6.12 -24.19
N LYS A 50 -0.02 -5.68 -23.00
CA LYS A 50 1.05 -4.73 -22.77
C LYS A 50 2.24 -5.40 -22.07
N LYS A 51 3.40 -4.73 -22.07
CA LYS A 51 4.63 -5.21 -21.38
C LYS A 51 4.58 -4.96 -19.87
N ILE A 52 3.42 -5.20 -19.25
CA ILE A 52 3.17 -5.02 -17.82
C ILE A 52 3.22 -6.39 -17.14
N LYS A 53 3.95 -6.53 -16.04
CA LYS A 53 4.06 -7.81 -15.30
C LYS A 53 2.83 -8.13 -14.46
N ALA A 54 2.28 -7.11 -13.81
CA ALA A 54 1.09 -7.24 -12.98
C ALA A 54 0.40 -5.89 -12.79
N LEU A 55 -0.92 -5.94 -12.56
CA LEU A 55 -1.64 -4.82 -12.00
C LEU A 55 -1.49 -4.84 -10.47
N ILE A 56 -1.29 -3.69 -9.86
CA ILE A 56 -1.24 -3.57 -8.40
C ILE A 56 -2.43 -2.75 -7.89
N TRP A 57 -2.94 -3.10 -6.74
CA TRP A 57 -3.94 -2.31 -6.05
C TRP A 57 -3.54 -2.08 -4.61
N GLU A 58 -3.90 -0.94 -4.07
CA GLU A 58 -3.58 -0.53 -2.72
C GLU A 58 -4.80 -0.71 -1.82
N PRO A 59 -4.71 -1.56 -0.77
CA PRO A 59 -5.71 -1.63 0.29
C PRO A 59 -5.73 -0.34 1.10
N MET A 60 -6.91 0.21 1.32
CA MET A 60 -7.09 1.50 1.96
C MET A 60 -7.61 1.36 3.40
N SER A 61 -7.41 2.40 4.21
CA SER A 61 -7.75 2.42 5.64
C SER A 61 -9.21 2.75 5.95
N ILE A 62 -10.05 2.92 4.93
CA ILE A 62 -11.45 3.32 5.07
C ILE A 62 -12.34 2.36 4.31
N SER A 63 -13.43 1.91 4.93
CA SER A 63 -14.34 0.88 4.38
C SER A 63 -14.84 1.19 2.97
N ARG A 64 -15.11 2.46 2.66
CA ARG A 64 -15.60 2.87 1.34
C ARG A 64 -14.52 2.90 0.24
N GLU A 65 -13.25 2.67 0.58
CA GLU A 65 -12.12 2.64 -0.35
C GLU A 65 -11.54 1.23 -0.54
N PHE A 66 -12.15 0.24 0.07
CA PHE A 66 -11.84 -1.19 -0.02
C PHE A 66 -10.52 -1.63 0.63
N GLY A 67 -10.60 -2.75 1.32
CA GLY A 67 -9.44 -3.43 1.87
C GLY A 67 -9.00 -2.94 3.25
N GLU A 68 -9.88 -2.31 4.04
CA GLU A 68 -9.55 -1.81 5.39
C GLU A 68 -9.16 -2.91 6.38
N THR A 69 -9.59 -4.15 6.15
CA THR A 69 -9.22 -5.29 6.99
C THR A 69 -8.48 -6.36 6.21
N ILE A 70 -7.60 -7.11 6.91
CA ILE A 70 -6.86 -8.23 6.30
C ILE A 70 -7.81 -9.24 5.64
N ASN A 71 -8.93 -9.55 6.26
CA ASN A 71 -9.90 -10.50 5.72
C ASN A 71 -10.58 -9.97 4.45
N GLU A 72 -10.93 -8.70 4.41
CA GLU A 72 -11.50 -8.07 3.22
C GLU A 72 -10.48 -8.05 2.08
N CYS A 73 -9.25 -7.60 2.38
CA CYS A 73 -8.15 -7.59 1.41
C CYS A 73 -7.93 -8.97 0.80
N LYS A 74 -7.89 -10.05 1.59
CA LYS A 74 -7.80 -11.44 1.10
C LYS A 74 -8.93 -11.82 0.15
N LYS A 75 -10.17 -11.46 0.50
CA LYS A 75 -11.35 -11.77 -0.33
C LYS A 75 -11.27 -11.04 -1.67
N ILE A 76 -10.94 -9.76 -1.65
CA ILE A 76 -10.80 -8.93 -2.85
C ILE A 76 -9.67 -9.47 -3.72
N GLN A 77 -8.48 -9.68 -3.16
CA GLN A 77 -7.31 -10.22 -3.87
C GLN A 77 -7.61 -11.56 -4.55
N LYS A 78 -8.26 -12.47 -3.82
CA LYS A 78 -8.71 -13.75 -4.39
C LYS A 78 -9.73 -13.56 -5.51
N THR A 79 -10.65 -12.60 -5.39
CA THR A 79 -11.69 -12.35 -6.40
C THR A 79 -11.10 -11.72 -7.65
N LEU A 80 -10.23 -10.74 -7.51
CA LEU A 80 -9.51 -10.10 -8.62
C LEU A 80 -8.74 -11.15 -9.46
N ASN A 81 -8.13 -12.12 -8.82
CA ASN A 81 -7.32 -13.15 -9.49
C ASN A 81 -8.10 -14.38 -10.00
N LYS A 82 -9.45 -14.38 -9.96
CA LYS A 82 -10.26 -15.53 -10.44
C LYS A 82 -10.27 -15.70 -11.96
N LYS A 83 -10.16 -14.63 -12.74
CA LYS A 83 -10.45 -14.63 -14.19
C LYS A 83 -9.46 -13.83 -15.02
N ASN A 84 -8.18 -13.78 -14.66
CA ASN A 84 -7.25 -12.84 -15.28
C ASN A 84 -6.23 -13.48 -16.20
N LYS A 85 -5.90 -12.77 -17.27
CA LYS A 85 -4.72 -13.01 -18.12
C LYS A 85 -3.45 -12.38 -17.55
N ILE A 86 -3.59 -11.43 -16.63
CA ILE A 86 -2.52 -10.77 -15.88
C ILE A 86 -2.84 -10.78 -14.39
N ASN A 87 -1.87 -11.06 -13.56
CA ASN A 87 -2.06 -11.15 -12.11
C ASN A 87 -2.30 -9.78 -11.49
N PHE A 88 -3.19 -9.74 -10.51
CA PHE A 88 -3.25 -8.65 -9.54
C PHE A 88 -2.32 -8.92 -8.37
N LYS A 89 -1.58 -7.91 -7.98
CA LYS A 89 -0.69 -7.89 -6.83
C LYS A 89 -1.10 -6.73 -5.90
N ILE A 90 -0.52 -6.68 -4.73
CA ILE A 90 -0.81 -5.65 -3.73
C ILE A 90 0.31 -4.61 -3.75
N CYS A 91 -0.05 -3.33 -3.76
CA CYS A 91 0.82 -2.25 -3.31
C CYS A 91 0.56 -2.09 -1.82
N LEU A 92 1.45 -2.59 -0.98
CA LEU A 92 1.23 -2.60 0.47
C LEU A 92 1.78 -1.32 1.09
N ASP A 93 0.90 -0.50 1.64
CA ASP A 93 1.31 0.61 2.47
C ASP A 93 1.40 0.18 3.95
N VAL A 94 2.57 0.37 4.54
CA VAL A 94 2.80 -0.01 5.95
C VAL A 94 2.05 0.88 6.95
N GLY A 95 1.52 2.01 6.53
CA GLY A 95 0.75 2.93 7.37
C GLY A 95 -0.77 2.75 7.25
N HIS A 96 -1.23 1.88 6.36
CA HIS A 96 -2.64 1.59 6.19
C HIS A 96 -3.12 0.43 7.09
N GLY A 97 -4.42 0.22 7.09
CA GLY A 97 -5.14 -0.73 7.93
C GLY A 97 -6.18 -0.02 8.79
N ASP A 98 -7.13 -0.76 9.32
CA ASP A 98 -8.21 -0.21 10.15
C ASP A 98 -7.69 0.18 11.53
N LEU A 99 -7.25 1.43 11.70
CA LEU A 99 -6.74 1.97 12.97
C LEU A 99 -7.81 2.09 14.05
N ASN A 100 -9.08 2.03 13.69
CA ASN A 100 -10.20 2.05 14.63
C ASN A 100 -10.65 0.65 15.02
N SER A 101 -10.07 -0.39 14.41
CA SER A 101 -10.44 -1.77 14.67
C SER A 101 -10.18 -2.16 16.13
N LYS A 102 -11.14 -2.85 16.73
CA LYS A 102 -10.93 -3.55 18.01
C LYS A 102 -10.01 -4.77 17.84
N ASN A 103 -9.88 -5.28 16.63
CA ASN A 103 -8.95 -6.37 16.31
C ASN A 103 -7.55 -5.81 16.01
N LYS A 104 -6.61 -6.06 16.93
CA LYS A 104 -5.22 -5.60 16.83
C LYS A 104 -4.51 -5.99 15.52
N ILE A 105 -4.91 -7.08 14.90
CA ILE A 105 -4.33 -7.54 13.63
C ILE A 105 -4.56 -6.52 12.52
N ASN A 106 -5.73 -5.89 12.45
CA ASN A 106 -6.09 -4.98 11.38
C ASN A 106 -5.39 -3.62 11.43
N PHE A 107 -4.89 -3.20 12.60
CA PHE A 107 -4.15 -1.94 12.71
C PHE A 107 -2.65 -2.11 12.99
N ASN A 108 -2.18 -3.35 13.05
CA ASN A 108 -0.75 -3.62 13.22
C ASN A 108 -0.07 -3.72 11.85
N PRO A 109 0.82 -2.78 11.48
CA PRO A 109 1.50 -2.78 10.18
C PRO A 109 2.29 -4.07 9.93
N TYR A 110 2.82 -4.68 10.97
CA TYR A 110 3.59 -5.92 10.84
C TYR A 110 2.72 -7.13 10.57
N SER A 111 1.46 -7.15 11.01
CA SER A 111 0.51 -8.20 10.64
C SER A 111 0.16 -8.14 9.15
N TRP A 112 0.03 -6.95 8.58
CA TRP A 112 -0.17 -6.75 7.15
C TRP A 112 1.05 -7.21 6.33
N LEU A 113 2.26 -6.87 6.77
CA LEU A 113 3.49 -7.34 6.14
C LEU A 113 3.61 -8.87 6.22
N GLU A 114 3.33 -9.47 7.40
CA GLU A 114 3.33 -10.93 7.55
C GLU A 114 2.35 -11.61 6.60
N GLU A 115 1.22 -10.99 6.33
CA GLU A 115 0.20 -11.58 5.47
C GLU A 115 0.48 -11.36 3.97
N PHE A 116 0.84 -10.13 3.56
CA PHE A 116 0.79 -9.75 2.16
C PHE A 116 2.15 -9.46 1.51
N ALA A 117 3.26 -9.47 2.24
CA ALA A 117 4.54 -9.08 1.67
C ALA A 117 4.96 -9.94 0.44
N ARG A 118 4.60 -11.23 0.38
CA ARG A 118 4.86 -12.10 -0.80
C ARG A 118 4.07 -11.69 -2.04
N GLU A 119 2.95 -11.03 -1.85
CA GLU A 119 2.09 -10.55 -2.93
C GLU A 119 2.33 -9.08 -3.29
N SER A 120 3.29 -8.44 -2.60
CA SER A 120 3.54 -7.01 -2.70
C SER A 120 4.87 -6.72 -3.38
N PRO A 121 4.89 -6.56 -4.71
CA PRO A 121 6.11 -6.15 -5.43
C PRO A 121 6.51 -4.71 -5.12
N VAL A 122 5.62 -3.90 -4.56
CA VAL A 122 5.86 -2.54 -4.10
C VAL A 122 5.32 -2.40 -2.68
N ILE A 123 6.12 -1.84 -1.79
CA ILE A 123 5.75 -1.51 -0.42
C ILE A 123 5.97 -0.02 -0.20
N HIS A 124 4.90 0.71 0.08
CA HIS A 124 4.94 2.11 0.46
C HIS A 124 5.40 2.26 1.91
N LEU A 125 6.36 3.16 2.10
CA LEU A 125 6.99 3.41 3.38
C LEU A 125 6.75 4.85 3.83
N LYS A 126 6.07 5.00 4.93
CA LYS A 126 5.86 6.28 5.62
C LYS A 126 5.99 6.07 7.12
N GLN A 127 6.41 7.09 7.84
CA GLN A 127 6.35 7.03 9.29
C GLN A 127 4.95 7.41 9.76
N VAL A 128 4.43 6.63 10.69
CA VAL A 128 3.13 6.83 11.30
C VAL A 128 3.30 6.92 12.81
N ILE A 129 2.63 7.88 13.41
CA ILE A 129 2.50 7.98 14.86
C ILE A 129 1.14 7.39 15.25
N LYS A 130 1.09 6.64 16.32
CA LYS A 130 -0.15 6.02 16.81
C LYS A 130 -1.28 7.05 16.86
N ASN A 131 -2.42 6.70 16.30
CA ASN A 131 -3.62 7.55 16.17
C ASN A 131 -3.45 8.80 15.26
N ASN A 132 -2.45 8.81 14.38
CA ASN A 132 -2.26 9.87 13.40
C ASN A 132 -1.88 9.27 12.05
N PHE A 133 -2.77 9.41 11.06
CA PHE A 133 -2.63 8.91 9.68
C PHE A 133 -1.75 9.81 8.79
N SER A 134 -0.74 10.42 9.33
CA SER A 134 0.14 11.26 8.53
C SER A 134 1.18 10.45 7.76
N HIS A 135 1.49 10.92 6.56
CA HIS A 135 2.58 10.39 5.73
C HIS A 135 3.90 11.08 6.12
N LEU A 136 4.40 10.78 7.33
CA LEU A 136 5.55 11.48 7.90
C LEU A 136 6.87 10.96 7.36
N PRO A 137 7.88 11.83 7.19
CA PRO A 137 9.25 11.43 6.89
C PRO A 137 9.91 10.71 8.09
N PHE A 138 10.88 9.85 7.79
CA PHE A 138 11.66 9.10 8.80
C PHE A 138 12.78 9.94 9.42
N THR A 139 12.43 11.09 9.96
CA THR A 139 13.39 11.94 10.69
C THR A 139 13.63 11.40 12.10
N LYS A 140 14.73 11.83 12.75
CA LYS A 140 15.04 11.47 14.14
C LYS A 140 13.87 11.80 15.09
N LYS A 141 13.18 12.95 14.87
CA LYS A 141 12.03 13.40 15.64
C LYS A 141 10.84 12.44 15.48
N ASN A 142 10.47 12.13 14.25
CA ASN A 142 9.31 11.28 13.95
C ASN A 142 9.56 9.81 14.33
N ASN A 143 10.79 9.31 14.16
CA ASN A 143 11.15 7.95 14.52
C ASN A 143 11.11 7.70 16.04
N LYS A 144 11.21 8.74 16.88
CA LYS A 144 11.11 8.60 18.34
C LYS A 144 9.72 8.09 18.78
N ASN A 145 8.66 8.56 18.12
CA ASN A 145 7.28 8.24 18.46
C ASN A 145 6.59 7.42 17.36
N GLY A 146 7.30 7.13 16.27
CA GLY A 146 6.78 6.41 15.12
C GLY A 146 6.69 4.91 15.38
N ILE A 147 5.72 4.27 14.74
CA ILE A 147 5.47 2.83 14.88
C ILE A 147 6.12 2.00 13.78
N ILE A 148 6.59 2.62 12.70
CA ILE A 148 7.24 1.93 11.59
C ILE A 148 8.75 1.91 11.80
N HIS A 149 9.30 0.70 12.00
CA HIS A 149 10.72 0.48 12.25
C HIS A 149 11.35 -0.33 11.12
N ALA A 150 12.35 0.23 10.44
CA ALA A 150 13.02 -0.42 9.32
C ALA A 150 13.53 -1.82 9.66
N SER A 151 14.13 -2.00 10.86
CA SER A 151 14.63 -3.31 11.30
C SER A 151 13.52 -4.38 11.37
N LYS A 152 12.31 -4.01 11.81
CA LYS A 152 11.20 -4.96 11.89
C LYS A 152 10.65 -5.31 10.51
N VAL A 153 10.49 -4.30 9.63
CA VAL A 153 10.05 -4.51 8.25
C VAL A 153 11.02 -5.44 7.52
N LEU A 154 12.31 -5.11 7.54
CA LEU A 154 13.34 -5.90 6.86
C LEU A 154 13.47 -7.32 7.43
N ASN A 155 13.30 -7.49 8.75
CA ASN A 155 13.27 -8.82 9.36
C ASN A 155 12.13 -9.68 8.84
N ILE A 156 10.94 -9.11 8.64
CA ILE A 156 9.80 -9.85 8.07
C ILE A 156 10.10 -10.23 6.63
N LEU A 157 10.59 -9.30 5.82
CA LEU A 157 10.96 -9.58 4.42
C LEU A 157 12.02 -10.69 4.34
N LYS A 158 13.05 -10.63 5.19
CA LYS A 158 14.10 -11.65 5.28
C LYS A 158 13.55 -13.02 5.68
N LYS A 159 12.74 -13.10 6.73
CA LYS A 159 12.10 -14.36 7.18
C LYS A 159 11.22 -14.99 6.10
N LYS A 160 10.59 -14.16 5.26
CA LYS A 160 9.76 -14.60 4.15
C LYS A 160 10.55 -14.82 2.85
N GLU A 161 11.87 -14.64 2.88
CA GLU A 161 12.77 -14.80 1.72
C GLU A 161 12.38 -13.92 0.52
N ILE A 162 11.86 -12.71 0.81
CA ILE A 162 11.45 -11.76 -0.23
C ILE A 162 12.67 -10.93 -0.62
N LYS A 163 13.08 -11.04 -1.89
CA LYS A 163 14.26 -10.37 -2.45
C LYS A 163 13.92 -9.27 -3.45
N ASP A 164 12.79 -9.39 -4.13
CA ASP A 164 12.41 -8.56 -5.29
C ASP A 164 11.22 -7.65 -4.99
N THR A 165 11.23 -6.96 -3.85
CA THR A 165 10.21 -5.94 -3.55
C THR A 165 10.84 -4.54 -3.56
N GLU A 166 10.13 -3.59 -4.17
CA GLU A 166 10.53 -2.19 -4.19
C GLU A 166 10.01 -1.49 -2.92
N LEU A 167 10.92 -0.84 -2.20
CA LEU A 167 10.59 -0.05 -1.02
C LEU A 167 10.50 1.43 -1.43
N ALA A 168 9.30 1.95 -1.57
CA ALA A 168 9.04 3.32 -2.03
C ALA A 168 8.65 4.23 -0.86
N LEU A 169 9.35 5.35 -0.70
CA LEU A 169 8.97 6.38 0.28
C LEU A 169 7.72 7.12 -0.21
N GLU A 170 6.64 7.05 0.56
CA GLU A 170 5.40 7.79 0.33
C GLU A 170 5.24 8.88 1.38
N LEU A 171 5.84 10.02 1.11
CA LEU A 171 5.88 11.16 2.02
C LEU A 171 4.95 12.28 1.53
N SER A 172 4.16 12.85 2.43
CA SER A 172 3.31 13.99 2.12
C SER A 172 3.87 15.28 2.74
N PHE A 173 3.97 16.28 1.90
CA PHE A 173 4.36 17.63 2.28
C PHE A 173 3.24 18.61 1.91
N LYS A 174 3.02 19.62 2.75
CA LYS A 174 2.00 20.64 2.50
C LYS A 174 2.61 21.75 1.63
N GLU A 175 2.36 21.71 0.34
CA GLU A 175 2.95 22.61 -0.67
C GLU A 175 2.82 24.13 -0.40
N ARG A 176 1.95 24.52 0.51
CA ARG A 176 1.65 25.93 0.79
C ARG A 176 2.14 26.41 2.16
N ASP A 177 2.86 25.56 2.87
CA ASP A 177 3.27 25.89 4.24
C ASP A 177 4.77 26.19 4.26
N PRO A 178 5.24 27.26 4.95
CA PRO A 178 6.69 27.53 5.13
C PRO A 178 7.48 26.34 5.68
N ILE A 179 6.78 25.34 6.21
CA ILE A 179 7.34 24.07 6.72
C ILE A 179 8.06 23.27 5.63
N ASP A 180 7.70 23.41 4.35
CA ASP A 180 8.37 22.74 3.22
C ASP A 180 9.83 23.15 2.99
N LYS A 181 10.33 24.13 3.73
CA LYS A 181 11.75 24.47 3.78
C LYS A 181 12.65 23.26 4.11
N ASN A 182 12.12 22.26 4.78
CA ASN A 182 12.84 21.05 5.17
C ASN A 182 12.64 19.86 4.22
N LEU A 183 11.83 19.97 3.16
CA LEU A 183 11.48 18.87 2.27
C LEU A 183 12.71 18.06 1.83
N LYS A 184 13.69 18.72 1.24
CA LYS A 184 14.92 18.06 0.78
C LYS A 184 15.65 17.33 1.92
N LYS A 185 15.76 17.97 3.09
CA LYS A 185 16.39 17.38 4.26
C LYS A 185 15.61 16.17 4.76
N ASP A 186 14.30 16.27 4.88
CA ASP A 186 13.44 15.21 5.41
C ASP A 186 13.41 13.98 4.48
N VAL A 187 13.46 14.19 3.16
CA VAL A 187 13.62 13.10 2.19
C VAL A 187 14.99 12.44 2.35
N LEU A 188 16.07 13.22 2.43
CA LEU A 188 17.43 12.68 2.61
C LEU A 188 17.58 11.93 3.94
N ASP A 189 17.02 12.45 5.03
CA ASP A 189 17.01 11.79 6.35
C ASP A 189 16.27 10.44 6.25
N SER A 190 15.12 10.40 5.54
CA SER A 190 14.35 9.18 5.34
C SER A 190 15.10 8.13 4.52
N VAL A 191 15.71 8.53 3.41
CA VAL A 191 16.54 7.64 2.59
C VAL A 191 17.72 7.10 3.41
N SER A 192 18.42 7.99 4.15
CA SER A 192 19.58 7.61 4.97
C SER A 192 19.18 6.63 6.08
N TYR A 193 18.03 6.86 6.72
CA TYR A 193 17.47 5.95 7.72
C TYR A 193 17.29 4.54 7.15
N TRP A 194 16.59 4.40 6.01
CA TRP A 194 16.32 3.08 5.41
C TRP A 194 17.60 2.41 4.89
N ARG A 195 18.47 3.13 4.18
CA ARG A 195 19.76 2.60 3.67
C ARG A 195 20.62 2.03 4.77
N LYS A 196 20.69 2.69 5.94
CA LYS A 196 21.44 2.19 7.09
C LYS A 196 21.02 0.79 7.53
N TYR A 197 19.74 0.46 7.44
CA TYR A 197 19.21 -0.86 7.82
C TYR A 197 19.31 -1.86 6.68
N ILE A 198 19.06 -1.45 5.45
CA ILE A 198 19.19 -2.31 4.26
C ILE A 198 20.62 -2.84 4.15
N ASN A 199 21.61 -1.95 4.22
CA ASN A 199 23.04 -2.34 4.12
C ASN A 199 23.53 -3.25 5.28
N LYS A 200 22.81 -3.32 6.38
CA LYS A 200 23.11 -4.25 7.50
C LYS A 200 22.39 -5.58 7.36
N SER A 201 21.41 -5.67 6.49
CA SER A 201 20.56 -6.85 6.32
C SER A 201 21.00 -7.73 5.13
N LEU A 202 21.81 -7.15 4.24
CA LEU A 202 22.54 -7.81 3.16
C LEU A 202 23.83 -8.40 3.70
#